data_73a2e74ee186033f9f2e8c7b4f9ce0d5
#
_entry.id   73a2e74ee186033f9f2e8c7b4f9ce0d5
#
_cell.length_a   1.000
_cell.length_b   1.000
_cell.length_c   1.000
_cell.angle_alpha   90.00
_cell.angle_beta   90.00
_cell.angle_gamma   90.00
#
_symmetry.space_group_name_H-M   'P 1'
#
loop_
_entity.id
_entity.type
_entity.pdbx_description
1 polymer ?
#
loop_
_entity_poly.entity_id
_entity_poly.type
_entity_poly.pdbx_seq_one_letter_code
_entity_poly.pdbx_strand_id
1 'polypeptide(L)'
;MEFRTFQKHWGAEFISNDVVRFRVWAEGQKELTLRLAENDLPMTAVGSGWFQIDVPGVTHGTEYQYVLPDGMAVPDPASRAQAGDVNGPSVVIDARRYPPGNREWAGRPWEDTVIYELHIGTFTPEGTFRAAIEKLPYLAELGITQIEVMPVSQFGGSRGWGYDGVLLYAPHAAYGTPEDFHAFIDAAHGLGLSVVLDIVLNHFGPEGNYLPVLSPAFFDAERMTPWGNGIAYETEPVRQYITEAPLFWLTEYHLDGLRFDAIDQIEDASDKHILQEIAERIREAIPGRQIHLTTEDSRNVIFLHPRDAHGATPLFTAEWNDDFHNAAHVFATGETHAYYQDFAFEPEKKLARALTEGFVYQGEVSLQTGKSRGVECHTQPPQFFVDFIQNHDQTGNRAQGERLIALAGADKTRVLLAALLLSPHIPLLFMGEEFGETNPFLFFTDFHGELAKAVREGRAKEFTGHAGHGASVPDPNDVQTFVRSKIDWNKVATDDGKTWLRFTRTLLTLRHHHIVPLLRKGVTVEGKVIRTAPGMIAVSWRFPTGTLSLAFNTGNKAVDVPALAGETLFSWPEVNEVLPPNSIVVRFADGEASL
;
A
#
# COMPACT_ATOMS: atom_id res chain seq x y z
N MET A 1 23.43 -0.09 14.97
CA MET A 1 23.25 1.17 14.21
C MET A 1 22.88 2.26 15.21
N GLU A 2 23.42 3.46 15.05
CA GLU A 2 23.06 4.58 15.94
C GLU A 2 21.64 5.03 15.58
N PHE A 3 20.76 5.19 16.57
CA PHE A 3 19.40 5.70 16.35
C PHE A 3 19.51 7.14 15.83
N ARG A 4 19.12 7.37 14.59
CA ARG A 4 19.20 8.68 13.96
C ARG A 4 17.83 9.32 13.94
N THR A 5 17.65 10.35 14.76
CA THR A 5 16.60 11.34 14.55
C THR A 5 17.17 12.41 13.59
N PHE A 6 16.36 12.90 12.67
CA PHE A 6 16.71 14.08 11.87
C PHE A 6 15.95 15.31 12.41
N GLN A 7 16.53 16.49 12.20
CA GLN A 7 15.87 17.74 12.60
C GLN A 7 14.72 18.04 11.63
N LYS A 8 13.50 18.07 12.16
CA LYS A 8 12.30 18.43 11.43
C LYS A 8 12.01 19.92 11.52
N HIS A 9 11.44 20.49 10.46
CA HIS A 9 11.08 21.90 10.42
C HIS A 9 9.73 22.17 11.07
N TRP A 10 8.85 21.18 11.12
CA TRP A 10 7.50 21.29 11.63
C TRP A 10 7.31 20.48 12.92
N GLY A 11 6.45 21.01 13.81
CA GLY A 11 5.98 20.26 14.97
C GLY A 11 6.76 20.52 16.24
N ALA A 12 6.51 19.67 17.23
CA ALA A 12 7.15 19.71 18.54
C ALA A 12 8.42 18.83 18.53
N GLU A 13 9.59 19.41 18.82
CA GLU A 13 10.88 18.73 18.81
C GLU A 13 11.65 18.97 20.11
N PHE A 14 12.22 17.92 20.71
CA PHE A 14 13.18 18.06 21.79
C PHE A 14 14.51 18.61 21.26
N ILE A 15 14.83 19.86 21.58
CA ILE A 15 16.12 20.50 21.24
C ILE A 15 17.19 20.30 22.31
N SER A 16 16.76 19.91 23.53
CA SER A 16 17.60 19.42 24.62
C SER A 16 16.82 18.41 25.46
N ASN A 17 17.37 17.94 26.59
CA ASN A 17 16.69 16.98 27.43
C ASN A 17 15.44 17.54 28.13
N ASP A 18 15.35 18.83 28.29
CA ASP A 18 14.33 19.54 29.05
C ASP A 18 13.66 20.71 28.31
N VAL A 19 13.99 20.92 27.02
CA VAL A 19 13.41 22.00 26.22
C VAL A 19 12.81 21.41 24.96
N VAL A 20 11.53 21.72 24.72
CA VAL A 20 10.82 21.39 23.49
C VAL A 20 10.61 22.66 22.67
N ARG A 21 10.98 22.61 21.40
CA ARG A 21 10.66 23.61 20.41
C ARG A 21 9.33 23.26 19.76
N PHE A 22 8.38 24.19 19.76
CA PHE A 22 7.16 24.13 18.96
C PHE A 22 7.31 25.06 17.77
N ARG A 23 7.10 24.56 16.57
CA ARG A 23 7.28 25.33 15.35
C ARG A 23 6.21 24.94 14.32
N VAL A 24 5.58 25.94 13.74
CA VAL A 24 4.54 25.78 12.73
C VAL A 24 4.63 26.90 11.70
N TRP A 25 4.40 26.55 10.43
CA TRP A 25 4.21 27.55 9.39
C TRP A 25 2.73 27.93 9.38
N ALA A 26 2.44 29.20 9.61
CA ALA A 26 1.07 29.72 9.74
C ALA A 26 1.01 31.13 9.12
N GLU A 27 1.36 31.24 7.84
CA GLU A 27 1.48 32.52 7.13
C GLU A 27 0.13 33.26 7.00
N GLY A 28 -0.98 32.56 7.14
CA GLY A 28 -2.32 33.14 7.20
C GLY A 28 -2.62 33.85 8.52
N GLN A 29 -1.74 33.71 9.54
CA GLN A 29 -1.96 34.27 10.87
C GLN A 29 -1.02 35.46 11.16
N LYS A 30 -1.50 36.44 11.92
CA LYS A 30 -0.70 37.58 12.36
C LYS A 30 -0.04 37.33 13.72
N GLU A 31 -0.67 36.54 14.53
CA GLU A 31 -0.23 36.09 15.85
C GLU A 31 -0.71 34.67 16.10
N LEU A 32 -0.01 33.95 16.93
CA LEU A 32 -0.34 32.57 17.27
C LEU A 32 0.06 32.31 18.72
N THR A 33 -0.74 31.53 19.43
CA THR A 33 -0.50 31.18 20.83
C THR A 33 -0.34 29.66 20.93
N LEU A 34 0.64 29.20 21.71
CA LEU A 34 0.77 27.79 22.10
C LEU A 34 -0.01 27.63 23.43
N ARG A 35 -0.95 26.69 23.45
CA ARG A 35 -1.65 26.25 24.66
C ARG A 35 -1.04 24.98 25.21
N LEU A 36 -0.55 25.01 26.44
CA LEU A 36 -0.07 23.88 27.22
C LEU A 36 -0.94 23.73 28.47
N ALA A 37 -1.80 22.73 28.52
CA ALA A 37 -2.86 22.60 29.53
C ALA A 37 -3.68 23.90 29.62
N GLU A 38 -3.63 24.59 30.75
CA GLU A 38 -4.33 25.86 31.00
C GLU A 38 -3.48 27.12 30.71
N ASN A 39 -2.24 26.95 30.21
CA ASN A 39 -1.32 28.07 30.01
C ASN A 39 -1.22 28.43 28.53
N ASP A 40 -1.57 29.65 28.21
CA ASP A 40 -1.43 30.23 26.87
C ASP A 40 -0.12 31.03 26.78
N LEU A 41 0.75 30.60 25.83
CA LEU A 41 2.08 31.17 25.64
C LEU A 41 2.16 31.81 24.24
N PRO A 42 2.36 33.13 24.10
CA PRO A 42 2.49 33.78 22.79
C PRO A 42 3.71 33.23 22.04
N MET A 43 3.53 32.83 20.80
CA MET A 43 4.61 32.38 19.93
C MET A 43 5.31 33.57 19.23
N THR A 44 6.58 33.40 18.91
CA THR A 44 7.37 34.41 18.22
C THR A 44 7.30 34.17 16.69
N ALA A 45 6.94 35.18 15.94
CA ALA A 45 7.10 35.17 14.48
C ALA A 45 8.60 35.27 14.12
N VAL A 46 9.12 34.24 13.43
CA VAL A 46 10.55 34.14 13.08
C VAL A 46 10.82 34.37 11.59
N GLY A 47 9.86 34.94 10.89
CA GLY A 47 9.94 35.30 9.48
C GLY A 47 9.30 34.29 8.53
N SER A 48 9.00 34.71 7.30
CA SER A 48 8.44 33.87 6.23
C SER A 48 7.19 33.06 6.63
N GLY A 49 6.35 33.59 7.53
CA GLY A 49 5.14 32.90 8.01
C GLY A 49 5.36 31.86 9.10
N TRP A 50 6.59 31.67 9.59
CA TRP A 50 6.88 30.74 10.67
C TRP A 50 6.67 31.35 12.05
N PHE A 51 6.05 30.57 12.95
CA PHE A 51 5.93 30.83 14.37
C PHE A 51 6.71 29.77 15.16
N GLN A 52 7.38 30.20 16.24
CA GLN A 52 8.20 29.32 17.07
C GLN A 52 8.18 29.75 18.52
N ILE A 53 8.28 28.77 19.42
CA ILE A 53 8.57 28.99 20.85
C ILE A 53 9.35 27.80 21.40
N ASP A 54 10.35 28.07 22.24
CA ASP A 54 11.14 27.07 22.96
C ASP A 54 10.67 27.06 24.43
N VAL A 55 10.13 25.94 24.91
CA VAL A 55 9.51 25.84 26.22
C VAL A 55 10.28 24.84 27.10
N PRO A 56 10.86 25.29 28.22
CA PRO A 56 11.53 24.41 29.17
C PRO A 56 10.50 23.64 30.04
N GLY A 57 10.90 22.46 30.52
CA GLY A 57 10.11 21.63 31.43
C GLY A 57 8.98 20.85 30.76
N VAL A 58 8.83 20.91 29.45
CA VAL A 58 7.88 20.09 28.71
C VAL A 58 8.41 18.67 28.63
N THR A 59 7.53 17.68 28.84
CA THR A 59 7.89 16.28 28.87
C THR A 59 7.13 15.49 27.80
N HIS A 60 7.62 14.30 27.50
CA HIS A 60 6.86 13.33 26.72
C HIS A 60 5.45 13.11 27.29
N GLY A 61 4.44 13.09 26.43
CA GLY A 61 3.03 12.96 26.83
C GLY A 61 2.32 14.28 27.14
N THR A 62 3.03 15.43 27.09
CA THR A 62 2.40 16.74 27.28
C THR A 62 1.46 17.03 26.11
N GLU A 63 0.21 17.37 26.42
CA GLU A 63 -0.79 17.81 25.44
C GLU A 63 -0.63 19.29 25.11
N TYR A 64 -0.84 19.64 23.82
CA TYR A 64 -0.76 21.01 23.34
C TYR A 64 -1.66 21.27 22.14
N GLN A 65 -2.00 22.54 21.93
CA GLN A 65 -2.72 23.04 20.76
C GLN A 65 -2.18 24.42 20.36
N TYR A 66 -2.41 24.81 19.11
CA TYR A 66 -2.26 26.19 18.70
C TYR A 66 -3.60 26.91 18.83
N VAL A 67 -3.58 28.15 19.33
CA VAL A 67 -4.77 28.99 19.48
C VAL A 67 -4.67 30.18 18.54
N LEU A 68 -5.66 30.29 17.67
CA LEU A 68 -5.78 31.36 16.70
C LEU A 68 -6.26 32.68 17.36
N PRO A 69 -6.13 33.85 16.69
CA PRO A 69 -6.55 35.13 17.23
C PRO A 69 -8.05 35.22 17.59
N ASP A 70 -8.90 34.43 16.96
CA ASP A 70 -10.34 34.33 17.25
C ASP A 70 -10.68 33.42 18.43
N GLY A 71 -9.65 32.80 19.05
CA GLY A 71 -9.79 31.86 20.16
C GLY A 71 -9.99 30.40 19.75
N MET A 72 -10.03 30.07 18.46
CA MET A 72 -10.10 28.68 18.00
C MET A 72 -8.82 27.95 18.35
N ALA A 73 -8.95 26.82 19.06
CA ALA A 73 -7.85 25.91 19.35
C ALA A 73 -7.80 24.81 18.28
N VAL A 74 -6.63 24.58 17.69
CA VAL A 74 -6.41 23.61 16.61
C VAL A 74 -5.24 22.71 16.94
N PRO A 75 -5.24 21.44 16.47
CA PRO A 75 -4.07 20.57 16.60
C PRO A 75 -2.89 21.09 15.77
N ASP A 76 -1.71 20.61 16.07
CA ASP A 76 -0.54 20.80 15.24
C ASP A 76 -0.67 19.98 13.95
N PRO A 77 -0.61 20.57 12.75
CA PRO A 77 -0.62 19.79 11.49
C PRO A 77 0.46 18.72 11.43
N ALA A 78 1.59 18.93 12.10
CA ALA A 78 2.68 17.97 12.22
C ALA A 78 2.68 17.21 13.56
N SER A 79 1.51 17.01 14.17
CA SER A 79 1.34 16.22 15.39
C SER A 79 1.95 14.84 15.27
N ARG A 80 2.65 14.38 16.32
CA ARG A 80 3.24 13.03 16.39
C ARG A 80 2.31 12.01 17.06
N ALA A 81 1.31 12.49 17.78
CA ALA A 81 0.22 11.71 18.36
C ALA A 81 -0.93 12.63 18.75
N GLN A 82 -2.14 12.10 18.85
CA GLN A 82 -3.33 12.81 19.27
C GLN A 82 -3.85 12.27 20.60
N ALA A 83 -4.31 13.20 21.47
CA ALA A 83 -5.07 12.86 22.67
C ALA A 83 -6.56 12.72 22.28
N GLY A 84 -6.92 11.56 21.72
CA GLY A 84 -8.27 11.29 21.25
C GLY A 84 -8.45 11.49 19.74
N ASP A 85 -9.48 12.23 19.36
CA ASP A 85 -9.84 12.44 17.96
C ASP A 85 -8.97 13.51 17.25
N VAL A 86 -9.11 13.58 15.96
CA VAL A 86 -8.38 14.47 15.03
C VAL A 86 -8.45 15.97 15.40
N ASN A 87 -9.53 16.41 16.04
CA ASN A 87 -9.71 17.78 16.52
C ASN A 87 -9.17 18.02 17.94
N GLY A 88 -8.70 16.97 18.61
CA GLY A 88 -8.16 17.03 19.98
C GLY A 88 -6.77 17.64 20.06
N PRO A 89 -6.20 17.70 21.28
CA PRO A 89 -4.84 18.15 21.48
C PRO A 89 -3.82 17.20 20.82
N SER A 90 -2.76 17.78 20.29
CA SER A 90 -1.54 17.07 19.89
C SER A 90 -0.74 16.68 21.13
N VAL A 91 0.06 15.62 21.01
CA VAL A 91 0.86 15.11 22.14
C VAL A 91 2.35 15.18 21.79
N VAL A 92 3.15 15.71 22.69
CA VAL A 92 4.61 15.76 22.57
C VAL A 92 5.19 14.36 22.70
N ILE A 93 5.89 13.90 21.68
CA ILE A 93 6.54 12.58 21.64
C ILE A 93 8.07 12.75 21.66
N ASP A 94 8.71 12.07 22.58
CA ASP A 94 10.16 11.95 22.63
C ASP A 94 10.58 10.65 21.92
N ALA A 95 10.96 10.76 20.66
CA ALA A 95 11.38 9.63 19.84
C ALA A 95 12.57 8.84 20.43
N ARG A 96 13.41 9.46 21.27
CA ARG A 96 14.55 8.81 21.93
C ARG A 96 14.14 7.69 22.89
N ARG A 97 12.88 7.64 23.27
CA ARG A 97 12.31 6.58 24.14
C ARG A 97 12.06 5.27 23.40
N TYR A 98 12.08 5.29 22.06
CA TYR A 98 11.74 4.17 21.20
C TYR A 98 12.92 3.75 20.30
N PRO A 99 14.07 3.35 20.88
CA PRO A 99 15.14 2.80 20.09
C PRO A 99 14.67 1.47 19.48
N PRO A 100 15.06 1.14 18.22
CA PRO A 100 14.70 -0.13 17.60
C PRO A 100 15.08 -1.32 18.49
N GLY A 101 14.13 -2.24 18.70
CA GLY A 101 14.33 -3.45 19.51
C GLY A 101 15.39 -4.38 18.90
N ASN A 102 15.37 -4.54 17.57
CA ASN A 102 16.39 -5.29 16.82
C ASN A 102 17.34 -4.33 16.08
N ARG A 103 18.44 -3.94 16.73
CA ARG A 103 19.44 -3.01 16.16
C ARG A 103 20.26 -3.59 15.01
N GLU A 104 20.25 -4.89 14.81
CA GLU A 104 20.95 -5.58 13.72
C GLU A 104 20.06 -5.76 12.49
N TRP A 105 18.77 -5.46 12.61
CA TRP A 105 17.84 -5.54 11.51
C TRP A 105 18.19 -4.52 10.41
N ALA A 106 18.44 -5.03 9.20
CA ALA A 106 18.81 -4.24 8.04
C ALA A 106 17.78 -4.30 6.90
N GLY A 107 16.61 -4.91 7.15
CA GLY A 107 15.60 -5.20 6.13
C GLY A 107 15.88 -6.51 5.39
N ARG A 108 15.10 -6.80 4.36
CA ARG A 108 15.22 -7.98 3.50
C ARG A 108 15.51 -7.57 2.05
N PRO A 109 16.23 -8.38 1.27
CA PRO A 109 16.35 -8.17 -0.17
C PRO A 109 14.97 -8.17 -0.83
N TRP A 110 14.79 -7.31 -1.85
CA TRP A 110 13.50 -7.16 -2.53
C TRP A 110 13.06 -8.46 -3.23
N GLU A 111 13.97 -9.23 -3.76
CA GLU A 111 13.72 -10.49 -4.44
C GLU A 111 13.07 -11.56 -3.54
N ASP A 112 13.22 -11.41 -2.22
CA ASP A 112 12.63 -12.32 -1.23
C ASP A 112 11.17 -11.99 -0.90
N THR A 113 10.67 -10.88 -1.44
CA THR A 113 9.41 -10.29 -0.98
C THR A 113 8.20 -11.11 -1.39
N VAL A 114 7.36 -11.37 -0.41
CA VAL A 114 5.96 -11.77 -0.50
C VAL A 114 5.19 -10.83 0.41
N ILE A 115 4.39 -9.96 -0.17
CA ILE A 115 3.66 -8.91 0.54
C ILE A 115 2.35 -9.47 1.09
N TYR A 116 2.02 -9.07 2.32
CA TYR A 116 0.70 -9.28 2.92
C TYR A 116 0.13 -7.92 3.32
N GLU A 117 -0.83 -7.45 2.55
CA GLU A 117 -1.53 -6.20 2.80
C GLU A 117 -2.59 -6.39 3.88
N LEU A 118 -2.61 -5.50 4.89
CA LEU A 118 -3.59 -5.54 5.94
C LEU A 118 -4.06 -4.16 6.41
N HIS A 119 -5.31 -4.09 6.86
CA HIS A 119 -5.90 -2.94 7.52
C HIS A 119 -6.00 -3.19 9.03
N ILE A 120 -5.31 -2.42 9.84
CA ILE A 120 -5.23 -2.63 11.31
C ILE A 120 -6.60 -2.76 11.94
N GLY A 121 -7.55 -1.87 11.62
CA GLY A 121 -8.87 -1.83 12.24
C GLY A 121 -9.76 -3.05 11.95
N THR A 122 -9.50 -3.81 10.87
CA THR A 122 -10.31 -4.97 10.47
C THR A 122 -9.53 -6.29 10.45
N PHE A 123 -8.23 -6.26 10.68
CA PHE A 123 -7.39 -7.46 10.68
C PHE A 123 -7.67 -8.38 11.86
N THR A 124 -7.97 -7.79 13.04
CA THR A 124 -8.34 -8.55 14.24
C THR A 124 -9.69 -8.08 14.79
N PRO A 125 -10.35 -8.85 15.66
CA PRO A 125 -11.59 -8.41 16.32
C PRO A 125 -11.41 -7.07 17.06
N GLU A 126 -10.28 -6.86 17.73
CA GLU A 126 -9.96 -5.65 18.48
C GLU A 126 -9.63 -4.48 17.56
N GLY A 127 -8.96 -4.73 16.43
CA GLY A 127 -8.58 -3.71 15.45
C GLY A 127 -7.47 -2.78 15.94
N THR A 128 -6.46 -3.32 16.62
CA THR A 128 -5.35 -2.55 17.21
C THR A 128 -3.99 -3.12 16.83
N PHE A 129 -2.94 -2.30 16.91
CA PHE A 129 -1.55 -2.75 16.70
C PHE A 129 -1.19 -3.91 17.63
N ARG A 130 -1.59 -3.85 18.92
CA ARG A 130 -1.33 -4.91 19.90
C ARG A 130 -1.97 -6.23 19.53
N ALA A 131 -3.22 -6.22 19.10
CA ALA A 131 -3.90 -7.44 18.65
C ALA A 131 -3.29 -8.00 17.36
N ALA A 132 -2.83 -7.13 16.45
CA ALA A 132 -2.17 -7.55 15.22
C ALA A 132 -0.83 -8.28 15.49
N ILE A 133 -0.09 -7.91 16.55
CA ILE A 133 1.15 -8.60 16.95
C ILE A 133 0.93 -10.10 17.15
N GLU A 134 -0.21 -10.49 17.71
CA GLU A 134 -0.52 -11.91 17.98
C GLU A 134 -0.64 -12.76 16.69
N LYS A 135 -0.86 -12.11 15.54
CA LYS A 135 -0.99 -12.78 14.25
C LYS A 135 0.32 -12.83 13.44
N LEU A 136 1.33 -12.07 13.82
CA LEU A 136 2.60 -12.03 13.09
C LEU A 136 3.32 -13.40 13.03
N PRO A 137 3.38 -14.21 14.11
CA PRO A 137 3.97 -15.55 14.04
C PRO A 137 3.29 -16.44 12.99
N TYR A 138 1.96 -16.39 12.90
CA TYR A 138 1.19 -17.12 11.89
C TYR A 138 1.60 -16.72 10.46
N LEU A 139 1.74 -15.42 10.18
CA LEU A 139 2.14 -14.93 8.87
C LEU A 139 3.59 -15.32 8.52
N ALA A 140 4.51 -15.22 9.48
CA ALA A 140 5.89 -15.66 9.28
C ALA A 140 5.99 -17.18 9.01
N GLU A 141 5.26 -18.01 9.76
CA GLU A 141 5.19 -19.46 9.55
C GLU A 141 4.54 -19.84 8.21
N LEU A 142 3.63 -19.02 7.70
CA LEU A 142 3.02 -19.20 6.40
C LEU A 142 4.03 -19.01 5.26
N GLY A 143 5.02 -18.14 5.46
CA GLY A 143 6.03 -17.77 4.45
C GLY A 143 5.86 -16.35 3.90
N ILE A 144 5.05 -15.51 4.55
CA ILE A 144 5.04 -14.07 4.30
C ILE A 144 6.38 -13.47 4.72
N THR A 145 6.86 -12.47 4.02
CA THR A 145 8.15 -11.82 4.31
C THR A 145 8.03 -10.32 4.51
N GLN A 146 6.94 -9.72 4.08
CA GLN A 146 6.66 -8.30 4.22
C GLN A 146 5.20 -8.06 4.58
N ILE A 147 4.98 -7.27 5.60
CA ILE A 147 3.67 -6.74 5.96
C ILE A 147 3.55 -5.35 5.33
N GLU A 148 2.49 -5.12 4.56
CA GLU A 148 2.12 -3.80 4.08
C GLU A 148 0.89 -3.33 4.84
N VAL A 149 1.06 -2.26 5.62
CA VAL A 149 0.01 -1.70 6.48
C VAL A 149 -0.68 -0.58 5.71
N MET A 150 -2.00 -0.69 5.50
CA MET A 150 -2.81 0.40 4.96
C MET A 150 -2.64 1.67 5.81
N PRO A 151 -2.92 2.88 5.28
CA PRO A 151 -2.54 4.13 5.93
C PRO A 151 -3.01 4.25 7.37
N VAL A 152 -2.11 4.69 8.25
CA VAL A 152 -2.38 4.86 9.69
C VAL A 152 -2.39 6.31 10.13
N SER A 153 -2.21 7.28 9.25
CA SER A 153 -2.24 8.70 9.61
C SER A 153 -3.58 9.07 10.23
N GLN A 154 -3.56 9.93 11.26
CA GLN A 154 -4.77 10.32 11.99
C GLN A 154 -5.80 10.97 11.07
N PHE A 155 -7.01 10.42 11.07
CA PHE A 155 -8.21 10.89 10.37
C PHE A 155 -9.37 11.11 11.33
N GLY A 156 -10.49 11.68 10.88
CA GLY A 156 -11.70 11.92 11.69
C GLY A 156 -12.44 10.65 12.07
N GLY A 157 -12.94 10.59 13.32
CA GLY A 157 -13.66 9.44 13.86
C GLY A 157 -12.75 8.27 14.24
N SER A 158 -13.33 7.07 14.31
CA SER A 158 -12.64 5.85 14.76
C SER A 158 -12.53 4.74 13.70
N ARG A 159 -13.17 4.92 12.56
CA ARG A 159 -13.27 3.93 11.47
C ARG A 159 -13.03 4.58 10.12
N GLY A 160 -12.10 4.06 9.36
CA GLY A 160 -11.77 4.51 8.01
C GLY A 160 -10.69 3.62 7.42
N TRP A 161 -10.54 3.65 6.11
CA TRP A 161 -9.45 2.94 5.43
C TRP A 161 -8.07 3.55 5.70
N GLY A 162 -8.05 4.83 6.12
CA GLY A 162 -6.82 5.57 6.36
C GLY A 162 -6.46 6.60 5.28
N TYR A 163 -7.16 6.61 4.15
CA TYR A 163 -6.91 7.56 3.04
C TYR A 163 -7.50 8.96 3.29
N ASP A 164 -8.23 9.15 4.39
CA ASP A 164 -8.72 10.46 4.86
C ASP A 164 -7.80 11.09 5.93
N GLY A 165 -6.52 10.69 5.97
CA GLY A 165 -5.54 11.20 6.92
C GLY A 165 -5.30 12.70 6.79
N VAL A 166 -5.17 13.42 7.93
CA VAL A 166 -4.91 14.87 7.97
C VAL A 166 -3.70 15.24 8.83
N LEU A 167 -3.25 14.35 9.71
CA LEU A 167 -2.05 14.54 10.52
C LEU A 167 -1.03 13.46 10.12
N LEU A 168 -0.22 13.77 9.10
CA LEU A 168 0.61 12.78 8.40
C LEU A 168 1.72 12.15 9.25
N TYR A 169 1.98 12.68 10.44
CA TYR A 169 3.04 12.22 11.35
C TYR A 169 2.49 11.50 12.61
N ALA A 170 1.17 11.39 12.76
CA ALA A 170 0.55 10.77 13.91
C ALA A 170 -0.11 9.45 13.55
N PRO A 171 0.24 8.31 14.16
CA PRO A 171 -0.56 7.10 14.02
C PRO A 171 -1.94 7.30 14.65
N HIS A 172 -2.97 6.73 14.01
CA HIS A 172 -4.36 6.91 14.41
C HIS A 172 -4.63 6.34 15.81
N ALA A 173 -5.17 7.18 16.69
CA ALA A 173 -5.37 6.85 18.11
C ALA A 173 -6.29 5.63 18.34
N ALA A 174 -7.23 5.33 17.44
CA ALA A 174 -8.07 4.13 17.53
C ALA A 174 -7.29 2.81 17.31
N TYR A 175 -6.13 2.85 16.66
CA TYR A 175 -5.29 1.66 16.47
C TYR A 175 -4.33 1.42 17.64
N GLY A 176 -4.13 2.41 18.48
CA GLY A 176 -3.23 2.38 19.65
C GLY A 176 -2.32 3.60 19.70
N THR A 177 -1.35 3.52 20.59
CA THR A 177 -0.36 4.59 20.82
C THR A 177 0.83 4.48 19.86
N PRO A 178 1.68 5.52 19.74
CA PRO A 178 2.97 5.39 19.05
C PRO A 178 3.81 4.22 19.55
N GLU A 179 3.81 3.96 20.87
CA GLU A 179 4.48 2.80 21.48
C GLU A 179 3.95 1.46 20.97
N ASP A 180 2.64 1.37 20.73
CA ASP A 180 2.01 0.15 20.23
C ASP A 180 2.42 -0.12 18.81
N PHE A 181 2.55 0.93 17.97
CA PHE A 181 3.03 0.78 16.61
C PHE A 181 4.53 0.40 16.57
N HIS A 182 5.37 1.03 17.41
CA HIS A 182 6.77 0.59 17.56
C HIS A 182 6.86 -0.88 17.98
N ALA A 183 6.05 -1.31 18.94
CA ALA A 183 6.03 -2.70 19.37
C ALA A 183 5.58 -3.67 18.27
N PHE A 184 4.64 -3.26 17.40
CA PHE A 184 4.23 -4.04 16.24
C PHE A 184 5.39 -4.22 15.26
N ILE A 185 6.11 -3.16 14.93
CA ILE A 185 7.26 -3.19 14.02
C ILE A 185 8.39 -4.04 14.60
N ASP A 186 8.73 -3.84 15.89
CA ASP A 186 9.77 -4.62 16.56
C ASP A 186 9.43 -6.12 16.61
N ALA A 187 8.15 -6.46 16.86
CA ALA A 187 7.70 -7.84 16.85
C ALA A 187 7.80 -8.47 15.44
N ALA A 188 7.46 -7.72 14.39
CA ALA A 188 7.63 -8.16 13.01
C ALA A 188 9.10 -8.42 12.68
N HIS A 189 9.99 -7.48 13.00
CA HIS A 189 11.44 -7.63 12.80
C HIS A 189 12.01 -8.82 13.58
N GLY A 190 11.53 -9.07 14.80
CA GLY A 190 11.90 -10.24 15.60
C GLY A 190 11.56 -11.58 14.95
N LEU A 191 10.58 -11.59 14.04
CA LEU A 191 10.15 -12.74 13.25
C LEU A 191 10.75 -12.77 11.84
N GLY A 192 11.58 -11.79 11.49
CA GLY A 192 12.17 -11.65 10.16
C GLY A 192 11.21 -11.10 9.10
N LEU A 193 10.14 -10.42 9.50
CA LEU A 193 9.19 -9.74 8.61
C LEU A 193 9.59 -8.28 8.44
N SER A 194 9.66 -7.80 7.20
CA SER A 194 9.72 -6.38 6.89
C SER A 194 8.35 -5.72 7.10
N VAL A 195 8.33 -4.43 7.44
CA VAL A 195 7.10 -3.64 7.57
C VAL A 195 7.17 -2.43 6.65
N VAL A 196 6.19 -2.32 5.76
CA VAL A 196 5.99 -1.21 4.83
C VAL A 196 4.69 -0.49 5.21
N LEU A 197 4.69 0.82 5.12
CA LEU A 197 3.51 1.64 5.36
C LEU A 197 3.03 2.26 4.05
N ASP A 198 1.75 2.16 3.80
CA ASP A 198 1.07 2.91 2.75
C ASP A 198 0.89 4.37 3.22
N ILE A 199 1.33 5.33 2.41
CA ILE A 199 1.26 6.76 2.74
C ILE A 199 0.58 7.58 1.65
N VAL A 200 -0.24 8.52 2.10
CA VAL A 200 -0.99 9.44 1.24
C VAL A 200 -0.34 10.81 1.29
N LEU A 201 0.23 11.24 0.16
CA LEU A 201 0.90 12.54 0.03
C LEU A 201 0.26 13.46 -1.02
N ASN A 202 -0.78 12.98 -1.69
CA ASN A 202 -1.45 13.66 -2.79
C ASN A 202 -2.64 14.52 -2.34
N HIS A 203 -3.20 14.27 -1.15
CA HIS A 203 -4.35 14.98 -0.61
C HIS A 203 -4.44 14.86 0.91
N PHE A 204 -5.37 15.59 1.50
CA PHE A 204 -5.77 15.48 2.92
C PHE A 204 -7.26 15.17 3.01
N GLY A 205 -7.65 14.47 4.07
CA GLY A 205 -9.04 14.18 4.37
C GLY A 205 -9.89 15.43 4.65
N PRO A 206 -11.22 15.28 4.63
CA PRO A 206 -12.15 16.41 4.75
C PRO A 206 -12.38 16.88 6.19
N GLU A 207 -12.01 16.09 7.21
CA GLU A 207 -12.28 16.40 8.62
C GLU A 207 -10.97 16.57 9.41
N GLY A 208 -10.83 17.66 10.15
CA GLY A 208 -9.67 17.94 11.00
C GLY A 208 -8.47 18.55 10.29
N ASN A 209 -8.59 18.88 9.01
CA ASN A 209 -7.54 19.60 8.27
C ASN A 209 -7.61 21.10 8.55
N TYR A 210 -6.72 21.61 9.40
CA TYR A 210 -6.62 23.03 9.73
C TYR A 210 -5.53 23.78 8.95
N LEU A 211 -4.83 23.11 8.04
CA LEU A 211 -3.83 23.75 7.16
C LEU A 211 -4.44 24.92 6.34
N PRO A 212 -5.66 24.84 5.76
CA PRO A 212 -6.23 25.98 5.04
C PRO A 212 -6.46 27.24 5.89
N VAL A 213 -6.60 27.08 7.21
CA VAL A 213 -6.76 28.21 8.14
C VAL A 213 -5.42 28.73 8.63
N LEU A 214 -4.50 27.84 8.95
CA LEU A 214 -3.15 28.21 9.39
C LEU A 214 -2.29 28.75 8.24
N SER A 215 -2.31 28.07 7.12
CA SER A 215 -1.43 28.26 5.96
C SER A 215 -2.20 28.11 4.66
N PRO A 216 -3.04 29.08 4.25
CA PRO A 216 -3.78 29.02 2.98
C PRO A 216 -2.90 28.70 1.77
N ALA A 217 -1.66 29.21 1.73
CA ALA A 217 -0.68 28.96 0.67
C ALA A 217 -0.08 27.53 0.69
N PHE A 218 -0.53 26.66 1.60
CA PHE A 218 -0.26 25.23 1.54
C PHE A 218 -0.94 24.56 0.35
N PHE A 219 -2.03 25.16 -0.13
CA PHE A 219 -2.83 24.66 -1.23
C PHE A 219 -2.84 25.62 -2.41
N ASP A 220 -2.85 25.07 -3.61
CA ASP A 220 -2.99 25.80 -4.86
C ASP A 220 -4.46 25.77 -5.31
N ALA A 221 -5.13 26.93 -5.25
CA ALA A 221 -6.53 27.06 -5.62
C ALA A 221 -6.77 26.92 -7.15
N GLU A 222 -5.74 27.05 -7.98
CA GLU A 222 -5.84 26.85 -9.43
C GLU A 222 -5.72 25.37 -9.82
N ARG A 223 -5.21 24.53 -8.92
CA ARG A 223 -5.03 23.09 -9.09
C ARG A 223 -6.12 22.33 -8.33
N MET A 224 -7.08 21.80 -9.06
CA MET A 224 -8.21 21.06 -8.49
C MET A 224 -7.99 19.57 -8.59
N THR A 225 -8.19 18.87 -7.47
CA THR A 225 -8.18 17.41 -7.38
C THR A 225 -9.55 16.87 -6.98
N PRO A 226 -9.80 15.55 -7.06
CA PRO A 226 -11.04 14.96 -6.54
C PRO A 226 -11.30 15.24 -5.04
N TRP A 227 -10.25 15.56 -4.27
CA TRP A 227 -10.32 15.85 -2.83
C TRP A 227 -10.30 17.34 -2.48
N GLY A 228 -10.31 18.23 -3.47
CA GLY A 228 -10.27 19.68 -3.27
C GLY A 228 -9.05 20.35 -3.93
N ASN A 229 -8.59 21.45 -3.34
CA ASN A 229 -7.43 22.17 -3.85
C ASN A 229 -6.16 21.31 -3.75
N GLY A 230 -5.35 21.31 -4.82
CA GLY A 230 -4.09 20.60 -4.86
C GLY A 230 -3.05 21.14 -3.86
N ILE A 231 -2.09 20.32 -3.48
CA ILE A 231 -0.99 20.71 -2.59
C ILE A 231 0.03 21.53 -3.40
N ALA A 232 0.49 22.66 -2.83
CA ALA A 232 1.46 23.58 -3.46
C ALA A 232 2.90 23.10 -3.21
N TYR A 233 3.32 22.01 -3.86
CA TYR A 233 4.63 21.35 -3.65
C TYR A 233 5.82 22.26 -3.97
N GLU A 234 5.63 23.32 -4.77
CA GLU A 234 6.65 24.31 -5.13
C GLU A 234 6.95 25.28 -3.97
N THR A 235 6.08 25.34 -2.96
CA THR A 235 6.25 26.20 -1.79
C THR A 235 7.18 25.55 -0.77
N GLU A 236 8.30 26.18 -0.42
CA GLU A 236 9.36 25.58 0.40
C GLU A 236 8.86 24.97 1.73
N PRO A 237 8.05 25.65 2.60
CA PRO A 237 7.53 25.03 3.81
C PRO A 237 6.65 23.79 3.55
N VAL A 238 5.88 23.79 2.47
CA VAL A 238 5.04 22.64 2.06
C VAL A 238 5.94 21.49 1.63
N ARG A 239 6.94 21.79 0.80
CA ARG A 239 7.93 20.82 0.33
C ARG A 239 8.68 20.16 1.49
N GLN A 240 9.06 20.93 2.51
CA GLN A 240 9.64 20.42 3.75
C GLN A 240 8.68 19.47 4.48
N TYR A 241 7.43 19.88 4.67
CA TYR A 241 6.41 19.06 5.33
C TYR A 241 6.22 17.71 4.62
N ILE A 242 6.05 17.73 3.30
CA ILE A 242 5.78 16.53 2.49
C ILE A 242 7.03 15.62 2.40
N THR A 243 8.24 16.17 2.30
CA THR A 243 9.46 15.34 2.22
C THR A 243 9.90 14.79 3.58
N GLU A 244 9.57 15.46 4.67
CA GLU A 244 9.93 15.00 6.02
C GLU A 244 9.02 13.88 6.54
N ALA A 245 7.75 13.80 6.11
CA ALA A 245 6.83 12.76 6.56
C ALA A 245 7.31 11.33 6.21
N PRO A 246 7.73 10.99 4.97
CA PRO A 246 8.33 9.70 4.65
C PRO A 246 9.58 9.38 5.47
N LEU A 247 10.47 10.36 5.62
CA LEU A 247 11.69 10.21 6.43
C LEU A 247 11.37 9.93 7.90
N PHE A 248 10.37 10.60 8.46
CA PHE A 248 9.91 10.38 9.83
C PHE A 248 9.49 8.92 10.05
N TRP A 249 8.62 8.38 9.19
CA TRP A 249 8.17 7.00 9.30
C TRP A 249 9.31 5.99 9.18
N LEU A 250 10.23 6.20 8.23
CA LEU A 250 11.38 5.30 7.99
C LEU A 250 12.46 5.37 9.07
N THR A 251 12.67 6.55 9.68
CA THR A 251 13.75 6.74 10.66
C THR A 251 13.28 6.54 12.09
N GLU A 252 12.17 7.15 12.49
CA GLU A 252 11.72 7.09 13.89
C GLU A 252 10.95 5.82 14.19
N TYR A 253 10.10 5.32 13.28
CA TYR A 253 9.43 4.01 13.43
C TYR A 253 10.24 2.84 12.89
N HIS A 254 11.37 3.09 12.22
CA HIS A 254 12.24 2.05 11.69
C HIS A 254 11.58 1.14 10.64
N LEU A 255 10.64 1.67 9.87
CA LEU A 255 9.98 0.95 8.79
C LEU A 255 10.97 0.56 7.68
N ASP A 256 10.66 -0.49 6.92
CA ASP A 256 11.50 -1.04 5.86
C ASP A 256 11.12 -0.53 4.47
N GLY A 257 10.08 0.25 4.37
CA GLY A 257 9.64 0.82 3.10
C GLY A 257 8.33 1.58 3.22
N LEU A 258 7.93 2.13 2.07
CA LEU A 258 6.69 2.89 1.91
C LEU A 258 6.05 2.55 0.57
N ARG A 259 4.73 2.46 0.55
CA ARG A 259 3.93 2.48 -0.67
C ARG A 259 3.33 3.88 -0.82
N PHE A 260 3.52 4.50 -1.97
CA PHE A 260 3.06 5.85 -2.27
C PHE A 260 1.76 5.78 -3.05
N ASP A 261 0.68 6.21 -2.40
CA ASP A 261 -0.68 6.22 -2.92
C ASP A 261 -0.85 7.22 -4.05
N ALA A 262 -1.53 6.80 -5.13
CA ALA A 262 -2.04 7.63 -6.22
C ALA A 262 -1.06 8.74 -6.67
N ILE A 263 0.19 8.36 -6.99
CA ILE A 263 1.23 9.34 -7.35
C ILE A 263 0.92 10.09 -8.66
N ASP A 264 0.01 9.60 -9.48
CA ASP A 264 -0.50 10.27 -10.66
C ASP A 264 -1.30 11.54 -10.35
N GLN A 265 -1.73 11.72 -9.09
CA GLN A 265 -2.39 12.91 -8.57
C GLN A 265 -1.42 13.94 -7.96
N ILE A 266 -0.11 13.64 -7.93
CA ILE A 266 0.92 14.56 -7.44
C ILE A 266 1.42 15.40 -8.61
N GLU A 267 0.93 16.62 -8.73
CA GLU A 267 1.36 17.59 -9.72
C GLU A 267 2.35 18.57 -9.10
N ASP A 268 3.63 18.45 -9.47
CA ASP A 268 4.73 19.32 -9.03
C ASP A 268 5.45 19.91 -10.23
N ALA A 269 5.37 21.23 -10.40
CA ALA A 269 6.00 21.96 -11.50
C ALA A 269 7.43 22.41 -11.21
N SER A 270 8.02 21.98 -10.09
CA SER A 270 9.42 22.28 -9.74
C SER A 270 10.40 21.63 -10.72
N ASP A 271 11.61 22.17 -10.84
CA ASP A 271 12.69 21.60 -11.66
C ASP A 271 13.01 20.15 -11.26
N LYS A 272 12.95 19.83 -9.98
CA LYS A 272 13.05 18.47 -9.44
C LYS A 272 11.71 18.07 -8.84
N HIS A 273 11.08 17.06 -9.41
CA HIS A 273 9.82 16.53 -8.92
C HIS A 273 9.94 16.06 -7.47
N ILE A 274 8.94 16.36 -6.62
CA ILE A 274 8.98 16.09 -5.18
C ILE A 274 9.21 14.60 -4.87
N LEU A 275 8.62 13.68 -5.64
CA LEU A 275 8.83 12.25 -5.46
C LEU A 275 10.28 11.84 -5.68
N GLN A 276 10.94 12.45 -6.66
CA GLN A 276 12.38 12.22 -6.87
C GLN A 276 13.19 12.73 -5.68
N GLU A 277 12.89 13.94 -5.19
CA GLU A 277 13.57 14.49 -4.01
C GLU A 277 13.36 13.62 -2.77
N ILE A 278 12.13 13.15 -2.51
CA ILE A 278 11.81 12.23 -1.41
C ILE A 278 12.70 10.98 -1.49
N ALA A 279 12.73 10.32 -2.64
CA ALA A 279 13.51 9.08 -2.81
C ALA A 279 15.01 9.32 -2.60
N GLU A 280 15.58 10.38 -3.19
CA GLU A 280 16.99 10.74 -3.01
C GLU A 280 17.33 11.02 -1.54
N ARG A 281 16.50 11.80 -0.84
CA ARG A 281 16.70 12.11 0.60
C ARG A 281 16.64 10.85 1.47
N ILE A 282 15.72 9.92 1.17
CA ILE A 282 15.62 8.63 1.86
C ILE A 282 16.90 7.81 1.67
N ARG A 283 17.39 7.68 0.40
CA ARG A 283 18.60 6.93 0.09
C ARG A 283 19.85 7.53 0.76
N GLU A 284 19.92 8.86 0.87
CA GLU A 284 21.00 9.57 1.55
C GLU A 284 20.92 9.41 3.08
N ALA A 285 19.72 9.54 3.65
CA ALA A 285 19.54 9.52 5.11
C ALA A 285 19.68 8.13 5.72
N ILE A 286 19.35 7.05 4.98
CA ILE A 286 19.29 5.69 5.49
C ILE A 286 20.20 4.74 4.69
N PRO A 287 21.52 5.00 4.67
CA PRO A 287 22.44 4.10 3.99
C PRO A 287 22.58 2.77 4.74
N GLY A 288 22.67 1.67 4.02
CA GLY A 288 22.96 0.35 4.57
C GLY A 288 21.74 -0.42 5.12
N ARG A 289 20.52 0.12 4.96
CA ARG A 289 19.27 -0.64 5.15
C ARG A 289 18.62 -0.94 3.80
N GLN A 290 17.96 -2.08 3.73
CA GLN A 290 17.09 -2.45 2.59
C GLN A 290 15.77 -1.68 2.74
N ILE A 291 15.67 -0.53 2.08
CA ILE A 291 14.45 0.30 2.07
C ILE A 291 13.78 0.16 0.72
N HIS A 292 12.53 -0.29 0.73
CA HIS A 292 11.74 -0.51 -0.47
C HIS A 292 10.67 0.59 -0.62
N LEU A 293 10.71 1.28 -1.74
CA LEU A 293 9.75 2.33 -2.09
C LEU A 293 8.95 1.84 -3.29
N THR A 294 7.66 1.63 -3.09
CA THR A 294 6.73 1.21 -4.15
C THR A 294 5.77 2.34 -4.49
N THR A 295 5.34 2.38 -5.72
CA THR A 295 4.41 3.39 -6.23
C THR A 295 3.13 2.75 -6.72
N GLU A 296 2.05 3.51 -6.66
CA GLU A 296 0.81 3.24 -7.37
C GLU A 296 0.57 4.34 -8.40
N ASP A 297 0.60 3.96 -9.68
CA ASP A 297 0.43 4.89 -10.79
C ASP A 297 -0.42 4.26 -11.91
N SER A 298 -1.66 4.72 -12.03
CA SER A 298 -2.60 4.23 -13.04
C SER A 298 -2.14 4.47 -14.49
N ARG A 299 -1.11 5.30 -14.70
CA ARG A 299 -0.58 5.66 -16.02
C ARG A 299 0.36 4.63 -16.62
N ASN A 300 0.85 3.64 -15.86
CA ASN A 300 1.86 2.64 -16.29
C ASN A 300 3.16 3.30 -16.78
N VAL A 301 3.76 4.15 -15.96
CA VAL A 301 5.00 4.88 -16.27
C VAL A 301 6.18 4.36 -15.46
N ILE A 302 7.41 4.54 -15.96
CA ILE A 302 8.61 3.99 -15.32
C ILE A 302 9.67 5.07 -15.01
N PHE A 303 9.35 6.36 -15.15
CA PHE A 303 10.35 7.43 -15.03
C PHE A 303 10.94 7.56 -13.61
N LEU A 304 10.21 7.13 -12.58
CA LEU A 304 10.68 7.09 -11.19
C LEU A 304 11.47 5.81 -10.85
N HIS A 305 11.60 4.88 -11.80
CA HIS A 305 12.20 3.58 -11.59
C HIS A 305 13.45 3.35 -12.45
N PRO A 306 14.40 4.30 -12.52
CA PRO A 306 15.64 4.08 -13.24
C PRO A 306 16.43 2.96 -12.56
N ARG A 307 17.16 2.18 -13.37
CA ARG A 307 18.07 1.14 -12.88
C ARG A 307 19.47 1.41 -13.38
N ASP A 308 20.44 1.21 -12.50
CA ASP A 308 21.84 1.28 -12.89
C ASP A 308 22.30 0.01 -13.64
N ALA A 309 23.56 -0.02 -14.08
CA ALA A 309 24.14 -1.16 -14.79
C ALA A 309 24.18 -2.46 -13.96
N HIS A 310 23.98 -2.39 -12.66
CA HIS A 310 23.92 -3.51 -11.74
C HIS A 310 22.49 -3.88 -11.34
N GLY A 311 21.48 -3.18 -11.88
CA GLY A 311 20.06 -3.38 -11.57
C GLY A 311 19.59 -2.73 -10.28
N ALA A 312 20.44 -1.97 -9.59
CA ALA A 312 20.05 -1.23 -8.38
C ALA A 312 19.12 -0.06 -8.73
N THR A 313 18.23 0.25 -7.80
CA THR A 313 17.21 1.29 -7.93
C THR A 313 17.59 2.52 -7.10
N PRO A 314 18.09 3.60 -7.71
CA PRO A 314 18.47 4.80 -6.98
C PRO A 314 17.26 5.57 -6.43
N LEU A 315 16.07 5.41 -7.01
CA LEU A 315 14.83 6.05 -6.58
C LEU A 315 13.83 5.02 -6.04
N PHE A 316 12.77 4.73 -6.80
CA PHE A 316 11.74 3.77 -6.40
C PHE A 316 12.06 2.34 -6.82
N THR A 317 11.58 1.37 -6.04
CA THR A 317 11.93 -0.05 -6.19
C THR A 317 11.02 -0.75 -7.20
N ALA A 318 9.71 -0.53 -7.10
CA ALA A 318 8.69 -1.29 -7.82
C ALA A 318 7.38 -0.51 -7.95
N GLU A 319 6.50 -1.00 -8.80
CA GLU A 319 5.19 -0.44 -9.13
C GLU A 319 4.09 -1.46 -8.86
N TRP A 320 2.97 -1.05 -8.26
CA TRP A 320 1.76 -1.85 -8.18
C TRP A 320 1.17 -2.04 -9.58
N ASN A 321 0.87 -3.29 -9.94
CA ASN A 321 0.47 -3.66 -11.29
C ASN A 321 -1.05 -3.89 -11.39
N ASP A 322 -1.81 -2.82 -11.48
CA ASP A 322 -3.27 -2.88 -11.68
C ASP A 322 -3.65 -3.61 -12.96
N ASP A 323 -2.83 -3.55 -14.00
CA ASP A 323 -3.10 -4.23 -15.26
C ASP A 323 -3.14 -5.75 -15.08
N PHE A 324 -2.27 -6.31 -14.22
CA PHE A 324 -2.32 -7.73 -13.88
C PHE A 324 -3.65 -8.08 -13.18
N HIS A 325 -4.03 -7.29 -12.14
CA HIS A 325 -5.30 -7.50 -11.46
C HIS A 325 -6.47 -7.44 -12.43
N ASN A 326 -6.57 -6.36 -13.21
CA ASN A 326 -7.70 -6.12 -14.11
C ASN A 326 -7.84 -7.24 -15.15
N ALA A 327 -6.72 -7.69 -15.73
CA ALA A 327 -6.69 -8.79 -16.69
C ALA A 327 -7.10 -10.11 -16.01
N ALA A 328 -6.58 -10.42 -14.81
CA ALA A 328 -6.91 -11.63 -14.06
C ALA A 328 -8.39 -11.64 -13.62
N HIS A 329 -8.90 -10.49 -13.18
CA HIS A 329 -10.29 -10.34 -12.78
C HIS A 329 -11.26 -10.60 -13.95
N VAL A 330 -11.06 -9.93 -15.09
CA VAL A 330 -11.88 -10.14 -16.29
C VAL A 330 -11.79 -11.59 -16.78
N PHE A 331 -10.58 -12.15 -16.80
CA PHE A 331 -10.37 -13.54 -17.19
C PHE A 331 -11.12 -14.54 -16.29
N ALA A 332 -11.19 -14.28 -14.98
CA ALA A 332 -11.86 -15.18 -14.03
C ALA A 332 -13.37 -15.02 -14.00
N THR A 333 -13.86 -13.77 -14.01
CA THR A 333 -15.26 -13.42 -13.74
C THR A 333 -16.06 -13.14 -15.01
N GLY A 334 -15.44 -12.64 -16.05
CA GLY A 334 -16.09 -12.13 -17.26
C GLY A 334 -16.73 -10.75 -17.07
N GLU A 335 -16.51 -10.06 -15.96
CA GLU A 335 -16.98 -8.69 -15.75
C GLU A 335 -16.26 -7.71 -16.68
N THR A 336 -17.01 -6.79 -17.30
CA THR A 336 -16.48 -5.90 -18.37
C THR A 336 -16.95 -4.46 -18.24
N HIS A 337 -17.46 -4.06 -17.08
CA HIS A 337 -17.91 -2.70 -16.81
C HIS A 337 -16.78 -1.82 -16.25
N ALA A 338 -16.97 -0.50 -16.29
CA ALA A 338 -16.03 0.50 -15.82
C ALA A 338 -14.62 0.28 -16.42
N TYR A 339 -13.57 0.34 -15.62
CA TYR A 339 -12.19 0.13 -16.09
C TYR A 339 -11.90 -1.29 -16.60
N TYR A 340 -12.70 -2.29 -16.26
CA TYR A 340 -12.58 -3.65 -16.80
C TYR A 340 -12.87 -3.75 -18.31
N GLN A 341 -13.57 -2.76 -18.91
CA GLN A 341 -13.82 -2.76 -20.36
C GLN A 341 -12.54 -2.77 -21.20
N ASP A 342 -11.47 -2.16 -20.67
CA ASP A 342 -10.15 -2.16 -21.30
C ASP A 342 -9.55 -3.55 -21.42
N PHE A 343 -10.00 -4.50 -20.59
CA PHE A 343 -9.50 -5.86 -20.50
C PHE A 343 -10.47 -6.91 -21.07
N ALA A 344 -11.65 -6.49 -21.55
CA ALA A 344 -12.73 -7.37 -22.00
C ALA A 344 -12.42 -8.13 -23.30
N PHE A 345 -11.67 -7.51 -24.20
CA PHE A 345 -11.30 -8.12 -25.47
C PHE A 345 -10.04 -8.98 -25.32
N GLU A 346 -10.11 -10.27 -25.67
CA GLU A 346 -9.02 -11.26 -25.58
C GLU A 346 -8.34 -11.29 -24.19
N PRO A 347 -9.11 -11.50 -23.09
CA PRO A 347 -8.57 -11.42 -21.72
C PRO A 347 -7.41 -12.39 -21.49
N GLU A 348 -7.39 -13.55 -22.17
CA GLU A 348 -6.28 -14.51 -22.11
C GLU A 348 -4.96 -13.91 -22.60
N LYS A 349 -5.01 -13.13 -23.68
CA LYS A 349 -3.80 -12.50 -24.24
C LYS A 349 -3.32 -11.39 -23.33
N LYS A 350 -4.23 -10.62 -22.74
CA LYS A 350 -3.89 -9.54 -21.82
C LYS A 350 -3.27 -10.05 -20.52
N LEU A 351 -3.86 -11.09 -19.92
CA LEU A 351 -3.27 -11.70 -18.73
C LEU A 351 -1.93 -12.39 -19.06
N ALA A 352 -1.82 -13.04 -20.23
CA ALA A 352 -0.55 -13.61 -20.66
C ALA A 352 0.53 -12.52 -20.86
N ARG A 353 0.15 -11.36 -21.41
CA ARG A 353 1.04 -10.20 -21.55
C ARG A 353 1.43 -9.64 -20.20
N ALA A 354 0.48 -9.47 -19.28
CA ALA A 354 0.77 -9.02 -17.90
C ALA A 354 1.80 -9.93 -17.23
N LEU A 355 1.63 -11.25 -17.33
CA LEU A 355 2.57 -12.23 -16.77
C LEU A 355 3.97 -12.16 -17.40
N THR A 356 4.09 -11.86 -18.71
CA THR A 356 5.37 -11.95 -19.43
C THR A 356 6.08 -10.61 -19.61
N GLU A 357 5.33 -9.51 -19.67
CA GLU A 357 5.84 -8.18 -19.97
C GLU A 357 5.56 -7.17 -18.83
N GLY A 358 4.67 -7.52 -17.85
CA GLY A 358 4.26 -6.68 -16.74
C GLY A 358 3.02 -5.85 -17.08
N PHE A 359 3.15 -4.69 -17.71
CA PHE A 359 1.98 -3.90 -18.10
C PHE A 359 1.30 -4.42 -19.36
N VAL A 360 -0.03 -4.38 -19.37
CA VAL A 360 -0.84 -4.66 -20.56
C VAL A 360 -0.83 -3.46 -21.50
N TYR A 361 -0.96 -2.26 -20.96
CA TYR A 361 -0.94 -1.01 -21.71
C TYR A 361 0.46 -0.42 -21.68
N GLN A 362 1.10 -0.34 -22.86
CA GLN A 362 2.46 0.17 -23.05
C GLN A 362 2.52 1.20 -24.21
N GLY A 363 1.48 2.05 -24.31
CA GLY A 363 1.30 3.08 -25.34
C GLY A 363 0.01 2.90 -26.15
N GLU A 364 -0.71 1.81 -25.97
CA GLU A 364 -1.99 1.57 -26.63
C GLU A 364 -3.08 2.51 -26.10
N VAL A 365 -4.12 2.71 -26.90
CA VAL A 365 -5.26 3.56 -26.53
C VAL A 365 -6.20 2.80 -25.58
N SER A 366 -6.45 3.35 -24.40
CA SER A 366 -7.47 2.88 -23.46
C SER A 366 -8.87 3.14 -24.02
N LEU A 367 -9.73 2.14 -23.98
CA LEU A 367 -11.14 2.27 -24.39
C LEU A 367 -11.92 3.16 -23.42
N GLN A 368 -11.53 3.13 -22.14
CA GLN A 368 -12.16 3.92 -21.09
C GLN A 368 -11.92 5.43 -21.26
N THR A 369 -10.67 5.80 -21.55
CA THR A 369 -10.26 7.21 -21.60
C THR A 369 -10.17 7.77 -23.01
N GLY A 370 -10.06 6.92 -24.04
CA GLY A 370 -9.78 7.30 -25.41
C GLY A 370 -8.38 7.90 -25.62
N LYS A 371 -7.47 7.75 -24.64
CA LYS A 371 -6.10 8.29 -24.67
C LYS A 371 -5.09 7.15 -24.64
N SER A 372 -3.88 7.40 -25.16
CA SER A 372 -2.73 6.50 -24.99
C SER A 372 -2.41 6.31 -23.52
N ARG A 373 -2.16 5.06 -23.08
CA ARG A 373 -1.80 4.71 -21.71
C ARG A 373 -0.54 3.85 -21.70
N GLY A 374 0.33 4.14 -20.77
CA GLY A 374 1.56 3.38 -20.53
C GLY A 374 2.74 3.75 -21.41
N VAL A 375 3.86 3.17 -21.05
CA VAL A 375 5.10 3.23 -21.80
C VAL A 375 5.71 1.82 -21.89
N GLU A 376 6.59 1.58 -22.88
CA GLU A 376 7.34 0.33 -22.96
C GLU A 376 8.10 0.07 -21.65
N CYS A 377 7.94 -1.12 -21.07
CA CYS A 377 8.51 -1.50 -19.80
C CYS A 377 9.45 -2.72 -19.87
N HIS A 378 9.79 -3.20 -21.07
CA HIS A 378 10.64 -4.38 -21.29
C HIS A 378 12.06 -4.28 -20.70
N THR A 379 12.49 -3.10 -20.30
CA THR A 379 13.76 -2.87 -19.59
C THR A 379 13.66 -3.17 -18.08
N GLN A 380 12.46 -3.32 -17.56
CA GLN A 380 12.23 -3.62 -16.16
C GLN A 380 12.27 -5.14 -15.91
N PRO A 381 12.94 -5.59 -14.83
CA PRO A 381 12.94 -7.00 -14.47
C PRO A 381 11.58 -7.40 -13.86
N PRO A 382 11.25 -8.71 -13.78
CA PRO A 382 9.97 -9.17 -13.24
C PRO A 382 9.65 -8.65 -11.84
N GLN A 383 10.65 -8.54 -10.97
CA GLN A 383 10.48 -8.03 -9.60
C GLN A 383 10.20 -6.51 -9.51
N PHE A 384 10.14 -5.82 -10.64
CA PHE A 384 9.61 -4.46 -10.71
C PHE A 384 8.09 -4.41 -10.50
N PHE A 385 7.38 -5.46 -10.92
CA PHE A 385 5.93 -5.51 -10.86
C PHE A 385 5.47 -6.14 -9.55
N VAL A 386 4.62 -5.43 -8.79
CA VAL A 386 3.89 -5.98 -7.64
C VAL A 386 2.53 -6.42 -8.15
N ASP A 387 2.35 -7.73 -8.32
CA ASP A 387 1.11 -8.31 -8.82
C ASP A 387 0.19 -8.73 -7.67
N PHE A 388 -1.11 -8.62 -7.89
CA PHE A 388 -2.16 -9.07 -6.97
C PHE A 388 -3.41 -9.50 -7.74
N ILE A 389 -4.13 -10.49 -7.21
CA ILE A 389 -5.46 -10.87 -7.74
C ILE A 389 -6.59 -10.13 -7.03
N GLN A 390 -6.32 -9.56 -5.86
CA GLN A 390 -7.15 -8.62 -5.12
C GLN A 390 -6.31 -7.84 -4.12
N ASN A 391 -6.75 -6.65 -3.74
CA ASN A 391 -6.22 -5.80 -2.69
C ASN A 391 -7.38 -5.06 -2.01
N HIS A 392 -7.08 -4.10 -1.11
CA HIS A 392 -8.10 -3.30 -0.45
C HIS A 392 -8.97 -2.51 -1.44
N ASP A 393 -8.32 -1.91 -2.45
CA ASP A 393 -8.95 -0.98 -3.40
C ASP A 393 -9.88 -1.72 -4.36
N GLN A 394 -9.38 -2.76 -5.00
CA GLN A 394 -10.12 -3.55 -5.99
C GLN A 394 -11.30 -4.32 -5.36
N THR A 395 -11.17 -4.72 -4.09
CA THR A 395 -12.26 -5.35 -3.33
C THR A 395 -13.22 -4.31 -2.76
N GLY A 396 -12.71 -3.28 -2.11
CA GLY A 396 -13.51 -2.32 -1.35
C GLY A 396 -14.27 -1.32 -2.21
N ASN A 397 -13.82 -1.04 -3.44
CA ASN A 397 -14.54 -0.19 -4.38
C ASN A 397 -15.70 -0.92 -5.10
N ARG A 398 -15.91 -2.20 -4.86
CA ARG A 398 -17.13 -2.90 -5.30
C ARG A 398 -18.31 -2.51 -4.42
N ALA A 399 -19.52 -2.54 -5.01
CA ALA A 399 -20.75 -2.13 -4.30
C ALA A 399 -20.99 -2.92 -3.01
N GLN A 400 -20.65 -4.22 -2.99
CA GLN A 400 -20.82 -5.13 -1.85
C GLN A 400 -19.48 -5.62 -1.28
N GLY A 401 -18.34 -5.08 -1.75
CA GLY A 401 -17.01 -5.44 -1.27
C GLY A 401 -16.65 -6.91 -1.45
N GLU A 402 -17.18 -7.57 -2.50
CA GLU A 402 -17.03 -9.01 -2.71
C GLU A 402 -15.59 -9.37 -3.06
N ARG A 403 -15.08 -10.39 -2.39
CA ARG A 403 -13.78 -10.97 -2.69
C ARG A 403 -13.82 -11.84 -3.95
N LEU A 404 -12.69 -12.00 -4.62
CA LEU A 404 -12.59 -12.76 -5.86
C LEU A 404 -13.13 -14.20 -5.72
N ILE A 405 -12.91 -14.84 -4.57
CA ILE A 405 -13.42 -16.20 -4.30
C ILE A 405 -14.95 -16.27 -4.36
N ALA A 406 -15.65 -15.21 -3.96
CA ALA A 406 -17.12 -15.14 -4.03
C ALA A 406 -17.61 -14.89 -5.47
N LEU A 407 -16.82 -14.24 -6.29
CA LEU A 407 -17.16 -13.88 -7.67
C LEU A 407 -16.82 -14.99 -8.68
N ALA A 408 -15.62 -15.52 -8.59
CA ALA A 408 -15.07 -16.49 -9.56
C ALA A 408 -15.19 -17.94 -9.09
N GLY A 409 -15.45 -18.16 -7.80
CA GLY A 409 -15.48 -19.48 -7.16
C GLY A 409 -14.07 -19.95 -6.72
N ALA A 410 -14.07 -20.88 -5.77
CA ALA A 410 -12.87 -21.34 -5.09
C ALA A 410 -11.80 -21.89 -6.03
N ASP A 411 -12.19 -22.72 -7.01
CA ASP A 411 -11.21 -23.42 -7.86
C ASP A 411 -10.49 -22.48 -8.83
N LYS A 412 -11.21 -21.54 -9.46
CA LYS A 412 -10.57 -20.52 -10.31
C LYS A 412 -9.64 -19.62 -9.51
N THR A 413 -10.08 -19.23 -8.31
CA THR A 413 -9.26 -18.40 -7.41
C THR A 413 -7.98 -19.13 -7.01
N ARG A 414 -8.02 -20.46 -6.74
CA ARG A 414 -6.81 -21.26 -6.48
C ARG A 414 -5.85 -21.27 -7.66
N VAL A 415 -6.37 -21.40 -8.88
CA VAL A 415 -5.52 -21.37 -10.09
C VAL A 415 -4.82 -20.04 -10.25
N LEU A 416 -5.55 -18.92 -10.07
CA LEU A 416 -4.96 -17.58 -10.16
C LEU A 416 -3.97 -17.30 -9.02
N LEU A 417 -4.28 -17.74 -7.78
CA LEU A 417 -3.35 -17.64 -6.66
C LEU A 417 -2.06 -18.42 -6.91
N ALA A 418 -2.16 -19.61 -7.50
CA ALA A 418 -0.98 -20.39 -7.86
C ALA A 418 -0.18 -19.73 -8.99
N ALA A 419 -0.84 -19.15 -9.99
CA ALA A 419 -0.17 -18.39 -11.05
C ALA A 419 0.53 -17.15 -10.49
N LEU A 420 -0.11 -16.40 -9.57
CA LEU A 420 0.48 -15.26 -8.87
C LEU A 420 1.73 -15.66 -8.08
N LEU A 421 1.61 -16.65 -7.19
CA LEU A 421 2.68 -17.03 -6.27
C LEU A 421 3.85 -17.75 -6.94
N LEU A 422 3.63 -18.40 -8.08
CA LEU A 422 4.67 -19.13 -8.81
C LEU A 422 5.17 -18.40 -10.08
N SER A 423 4.68 -17.18 -10.34
CA SER A 423 5.27 -16.26 -11.31
C SER A 423 6.54 -15.58 -10.75
N PRO A 424 7.40 -14.99 -11.58
CA PRO A 424 8.59 -14.27 -11.11
C PRO A 424 8.31 -12.84 -10.59
N HIS A 425 7.10 -12.30 -10.73
CA HIS A 425 6.73 -11.00 -10.19
C HIS A 425 6.66 -11.05 -8.65
N ILE A 426 6.65 -9.89 -8.00
CA ILE A 426 6.47 -9.80 -6.54
C ILE A 426 4.99 -9.95 -6.23
N PRO A 427 4.58 -10.97 -5.48
CA PRO A 427 3.17 -11.16 -5.16
C PRO A 427 2.74 -10.36 -3.94
N LEU A 428 1.53 -9.82 -4.02
CA LEU A 428 0.80 -9.26 -2.89
C LEU A 428 -0.46 -10.10 -2.63
N LEU A 429 -0.65 -10.48 -1.37
CA LEU A 429 -1.82 -11.15 -0.83
C LEU A 429 -2.60 -10.16 0.04
N PHE A 430 -3.90 -10.04 -0.19
CA PHE A 430 -4.76 -9.25 0.68
C PHE A 430 -5.19 -10.08 1.90
N MET A 431 -5.24 -9.50 3.09
CA MET A 431 -5.56 -10.17 4.36
C MET A 431 -6.74 -11.13 4.24
N GLY A 432 -6.53 -12.38 4.70
CA GLY A 432 -7.51 -13.47 4.66
C GLY A 432 -7.52 -14.29 3.36
N GLU A 433 -6.82 -13.84 2.32
CA GLU A 433 -6.76 -14.56 1.05
C GLU A 433 -6.13 -15.93 1.20
N GLU A 434 -5.16 -16.06 2.08
CA GLU A 434 -4.40 -17.27 2.33
C GLU A 434 -5.21 -18.43 2.91
N PHE A 435 -6.35 -18.17 3.50
CA PHE A 435 -7.28 -19.20 4.00
C PHE A 435 -8.68 -19.15 3.36
N GLY A 436 -8.84 -18.37 2.27
CA GLY A 436 -10.09 -18.28 1.53
C GLY A 436 -11.18 -17.51 2.27
N GLU A 437 -10.84 -16.36 2.88
CA GLU A 437 -11.80 -15.46 3.49
C GLU A 437 -12.90 -15.05 2.50
N THR A 438 -14.15 -15.07 2.95
CA THR A 438 -15.33 -14.69 2.17
C THR A 438 -16.06 -13.47 2.72
N ASN A 439 -15.71 -13.01 3.94
CA ASN A 439 -16.23 -11.73 4.42
C ASN A 439 -15.85 -10.64 3.44
N PRO A 440 -16.76 -9.73 3.08
CA PRO A 440 -16.45 -8.62 2.20
C PRO A 440 -15.44 -7.69 2.86
N PHE A 441 -14.74 -6.89 2.05
CA PHE A 441 -14.07 -5.70 2.52
C PHE A 441 -14.77 -4.50 1.91
N LEU A 442 -15.54 -3.78 2.73
CA LEU A 442 -16.41 -2.70 2.30
C LEU A 442 -15.72 -1.34 2.44
N PHE A 443 -16.15 -0.37 1.66
CA PHE A 443 -15.79 1.02 1.92
C PHE A 443 -16.53 1.52 3.16
N PHE A 444 -15.79 1.92 4.20
CA PHE A 444 -16.33 2.41 5.47
C PHE A 444 -15.61 3.67 5.95
N THR A 445 -16.38 4.53 6.61
CA THR A 445 -15.96 5.80 7.21
C THR A 445 -16.66 5.98 8.57
N ASP A 446 -16.33 7.06 9.28
CA ASP A 446 -16.97 7.41 10.56
C ASP A 446 -17.35 8.90 10.61
N PHE A 447 -17.77 9.43 9.49
CA PHE A 447 -18.19 10.82 9.40
C PHE A 447 -19.58 11.07 9.99
N HIS A 448 -19.86 12.31 10.37
CA HIS A 448 -21.12 12.72 10.97
C HIS A 448 -21.77 13.88 10.22
N GLY A 449 -23.05 14.16 10.50
CA GLY A 449 -23.76 15.30 9.96
C GLY A 449 -23.86 15.34 8.42
N GLU A 450 -23.62 16.50 7.83
CA GLU A 450 -23.72 16.71 6.39
C GLU A 450 -22.65 15.96 5.61
N LEU A 451 -21.44 15.80 6.16
CA LEU A 451 -20.37 15.04 5.53
C LEU A 451 -20.74 13.55 5.40
N ALA A 452 -21.27 12.94 6.45
CA ALA A 452 -21.77 11.57 6.40
C ALA A 452 -22.86 11.37 5.34
N LYS A 453 -23.76 12.33 5.22
CA LYS A 453 -24.81 12.35 4.20
C LYS A 453 -24.21 12.44 2.80
N ALA A 454 -23.27 13.36 2.58
CA ALA A 454 -22.62 13.56 1.28
C ALA A 454 -21.86 12.31 0.82
N VAL A 455 -21.11 11.66 1.72
CA VAL A 455 -20.36 10.41 1.45
C VAL A 455 -21.31 9.26 1.10
N ARG A 456 -22.39 9.08 1.87
CA ARG A 456 -23.40 8.07 1.59
C ARG A 456 -24.09 8.26 0.24
N GLU A 457 -24.51 9.51 -0.07
CA GLU A 457 -25.15 9.83 -1.34
C GLU A 457 -24.19 9.72 -2.52
N GLY A 458 -22.93 10.13 -2.36
CA GLY A 458 -21.87 9.98 -3.33
C GLY A 458 -21.63 8.51 -3.68
N ARG A 459 -21.46 7.68 -2.66
CA ARG A 459 -21.26 6.22 -2.83
C ARG A 459 -22.45 5.54 -3.49
N ALA A 460 -23.68 5.88 -3.11
CA ALA A 460 -24.88 5.34 -3.75
C ALA A 460 -24.98 5.76 -5.22
N LYS A 461 -24.62 7.00 -5.55
CA LYS A 461 -24.65 7.54 -6.92
C LYS A 461 -23.62 6.85 -7.82
N GLU A 462 -22.45 6.52 -7.33
CA GLU A 462 -21.38 5.85 -8.07
C GLU A 462 -21.86 4.53 -8.69
N PHE A 463 -22.72 3.79 -8.01
CA PHE A 463 -23.29 2.51 -8.49
C PHE A 463 -24.65 2.65 -9.19
N THR A 464 -25.17 3.86 -9.33
CA THR A 464 -26.44 4.10 -10.02
C THR A 464 -26.26 3.85 -11.53
N GLY A 465 -26.99 2.90 -12.08
CA GLY A 465 -26.93 2.57 -13.52
C GLY A 465 -26.05 1.37 -13.88
N HIS A 466 -25.36 0.75 -12.95
CA HIS A 466 -24.63 -0.49 -13.19
C HIS A 466 -25.62 -1.68 -13.21
N ALA A 467 -25.79 -2.31 -14.36
CA ALA A 467 -26.70 -3.43 -14.54
C ALA A 467 -26.28 -4.62 -13.63
N GLY A 468 -27.18 -5.05 -12.75
CA GLY A 468 -26.98 -6.20 -11.87
C GLY A 468 -27.06 -5.92 -10.36
N HIS A 469 -27.03 -4.69 -9.91
CA HIS A 469 -27.05 -4.34 -8.49
C HIS A 469 -28.43 -3.83 -8.04
N GLY A 470 -29.41 -4.75 -7.91
CA GLY A 470 -30.65 -4.48 -7.19
C GLY A 470 -30.49 -4.41 -5.67
N ALA A 471 -29.28 -4.63 -5.16
CA ALA A 471 -28.97 -4.52 -3.73
C ALA A 471 -28.58 -3.08 -3.40
N SER A 472 -29.11 -2.53 -2.31
CA SER A 472 -28.71 -1.23 -1.80
C SER A 472 -27.24 -1.26 -1.40
N VAL A 473 -26.45 -0.27 -1.84
CA VAL A 473 -25.06 -0.09 -1.40
C VAL A 473 -25.05 0.12 0.12
N PRO A 474 -24.22 -0.59 0.90
CA PRO A 474 -24.10 -0.36 2.34
C PRO A 474 -23.76 1.10 2.65
N ASP A 475 -24.33 1.65 3.74
CA ASP A 475 -23.95 2.98 4.21
C ASP A 475 -22.51 2.94 4.74
N PRO A 476 -21.56 3.72 4.18
CA PRO A 476 -20.18 3.72 4.64
C PRO A 476 -20.01 4.10 6.12
N ASN A 477 -20.92 4.92 6.66
CA ASN A 477 -20.85 5.40 8.04
C ASN A 477 -21.54 4.45 9.05
N ASP A 478 -22.24 3.40 8.56
CA ASP A 478 -22.84 2.41 9.47
C ASP A 478 -21.72 1.54 10.08
N VAL A 479 -21.76 1.41 11.41
CA VAL A 479 -20.82 0.55 12.14
C VAL A 479 -20.83 -0.90 11.63
N GLN A 480 -21.97 -1.38 11.13
CA GLN A 480 -22.09 -2.74 10.58
C GLN A 480 -21.29 -2.90 9.27
N THR A 481 -21.11 -1.84 8.49
CA THR A 481 -20.26 -1.86 7.29
C THR A 481 -18.79 -2.14 7.68
N PHE A 482 -18.29 -1.50 8.72
CA PHE A 482 -16.98 -1.78 9.29
C PHE A 482 -16.88 -3.18 9.92
N VAL A 483 -17.86 -3.57 10.75
CA VAL A 483 -17.85 -4.89 11.43
C VAL A 483 -17.86 -6.05 10.45
N ARG A 484 -18.62 -5.94 9.36
CA ARG A 484 -18.68 -6.95 8.29
C ARG A 484 -17.37 -7.07 7.51
N SER A 485 -16.53 -6.03 7.53
CA SER A 485 -15.23 -6.03 6.85
C SER A 485 -14.11 -6.70 7.68
N LYS A 486 -14.40 -7.06 8.94
CA LYS A 486 -13.42 -7.76 9.79
C LYS A 486 -13.18 -9.20 9.32
N ILE A 487 -11.92 -9.61 9.44
CA ILE A 487 -11.49 -10.99 9.18
C ILE A 487 -12.16 -11.95 10.18
N ASP A 488 -12.70 -13.06 9.67
CA ASP A 488 -13.18 -14.16 10.51
C ASP A 488 -12.10 -15.23 10.72
N TRP A 489 -11.27 -15.03 11.74
CA TRP A 489 -10.20 -15.96 12.08
C TRP A 489 -10.66 -17.37 12.45
N ASN A 490 -11.94 -17.59 12.75
CA ASN A 490 -12.48 -18.94 13.00
C ASN A 490 -12.44 -19.80 11.74
N LYS A 491 -12.49 -19.20 10.56
CA LYS A 491 -12.41 -19.93 9.28
C LYS A 491 -11.11 -20.72 9.12
N VAL A 492 -10.00 -20.23 9.67
CA VAL A 492 -8.68 -20.92 9.65
C VAL A 492 -8.80 -22.32 10.26
N ALA A 493 -9.68 -22.52 11.25
CA ALA A 493 -9.88 -23.81 11.92
C ALA A 493 -10.86 -24.75 11.20
N THR A 494 -11.63 -24.26 10.21
CA THR A 494 -12.55 -25.08 9.41
C THR A 494 -11.77 -25.99 8.45
N ASP A 495 -12.41 -27.04 7.94
CA ASP A 495 -11.77 -27.95 6.97
C ASP A 495 -11.44 -27.26 5.66
N ASP A 496 -12.30 -26.36 5.19
CA ASP A 496 -12.04 -25.54 4.00
C ASP A 496 -10.88 -24.57 4.22
N GLY A 497 -10.88 -23.83 5.34
CA GLY A 497 -9.80 -22.92 5.69
C GLY A 497 -8.45 -23.62 5.82
N LYS A 498 -8.41 -24.78 6.47
CA LYS A 498 -7.20 -25.62 6.55
C LYS A 498 -6.72 -26.11 5.19
N THR A 499 -7.66 -26.41 4.29
CA THR A 499 -7.34 -26.85 2.92
C THR A 499 -6.74 -25.70 2.11
N TRP A 500 -7.34 -24.50 2.20
CA TRP A 500 -6.82 -23.29 1.59
C TRP A 500 -5.43 -22.94 2.14
N LEU A 501 -5.29 -22.89 3.45
CA LEU A 501 -4.03 -22.55 4.11
C LEU A 501 -2.90 -23.52 3.74
N ARG A 502 -3.19 -24.82 3.65
CA ARG A 502 -2.23 -25.82 3.20
C ARG A 502 -1.81 -25.60 1.76
N PHE A 503 -2.77 -25.26 0.89
CA PHE A 503 -2.52 -24.95 -0.51
C PHE A 503 -1.60 -23.73 -0.63
N THR A 504 -1.94 -22.61 0.03
CA THR A 504 -1.14 -21.37 0.03
C THR A 504 0.27 -21.59 0.60
N ARG A 505 0.37 -22.32 1.72
CA ARG A 505 1.69 -22.66 2.32
C ARG A 505 2.55 -23.47 1.35
N THR A 506 1.98 -24.42 0.63
CA THR A 506 2.71 -25.20 -0.38
C THR A 506 3.25 -24.29 -1.48
N LEU A 507 2.44 -23.37 -2.00
CA LEU A 507 2.87 -22.43 -3.04
C LEU A 507 3.99 -21.49 -2.54
N LEU A 508 3.86 -20.95 -1.34
CA LEU A 508 4.88 -20.08 -0.75
C LEU A 508 6.19 -20.83 -0.49
N THR A 509 6.10 -22.08 -0.04
CA THR A 509 7.29 -22.95 0.13
C THR A 509 7.99 -23.16 -1.20
N LEU A 510 7.25 -23.47 -2.26
CA LEU A 510 7.80 -23.64 -3.61
C LEU A 510 8.40 -22.33 -4.13
N ARG A 511 7.72 -21.19 -3.92
CA ARG A 511 8.25 -19.88 -4.29
C ARG A 511 9.61 -19.63 -3.64
N HIS A 512 9.73 -19.80 -2.32
CA HIS A 512 10.98 -19.56 -1.60
C HIS A 512 12.10 -20.51 -2.04
N HIS A 513 11.79 -21.76 -2.37
CA HIS A 513 12.80 -22.75 -2.77
C HIS A 513 13.19 -22.67 -4.24
N HIS A 514 12.29 -22.27 -5.14
CA HIS A 514 12.53 -22.36 -6.58
C HIS A 514 12.51 -20.98 -7.28
N ILE A 515 11.59 -20.08 -6.93
CA ILE A 515 11.45 -18.80 -7.65
C ILE A 515 12.42 -17.74 -7.10
N VAL A 516 12.45 -17.54 -5.79
CA VAL A 516 13.34 -16.55 -5.15
C VAL A 516 14.81 -16.75 -5.53
N PRO A 517 15.37 -17.99 -5.55
CA PRO A 517 16.74 -18.20 -6.01
C PRO A 517 16.98 -17.82 -7.47
N LEU A 518 15.97 -17.92 -8.33
CA LEU A 518 16.06 -17.46 -9.72
C LEU A 518 16.14 -15.94 -9.81
N LEU A 519 15.29 -15.24 -9.03
CA LEU A 519 15.26 -13.77 -8.99
C LEU A 519 16.58 -13.18 -8.48
N ARG A 520 17.20 -13.82 -7.50
CA ARG A 520 18.50 -13.39 -6.93
C ARG A 520 19.68 -13.55 -7.90
N LYS A 521 19.57 -14.41 -8.92
CA LYS A 521 20.69 -14.74 -9.83
C LYS A 521 20.67 -13.97 -11.15
N GLY A 522 19.61 -13.27 -11.48
CA GLY A 522 19.49 -12.74 -12.84
C GLY A 522 18.78 -11.40 -12.95
N VAL A 523 19.44 -10.49 -13.65
CA VAL A 523 18.87 -9.18 -14.04
C VAL A 523 18.11 -9.27 -15.35
N THR A 524 18.39 -10.28 -16.18
CA THR A 524 17.76 -10.43 -17.51
C THR A 524 16.85 -11.64 -17.49
N VAL A 525 15.56 -11.38 -17.55
CA VAL A 525 14.51 -12.39 -17.64
C VAL A 525 13.67 -12.07 -18.86
N GLU A 526 13.60 -13.01 -19.80
CA GLU A 526 12.76 -12.87 -20.99
C GLU A 526 11.47 -13.67 -20.79
N GLY A 527 10.36 -12.96 -20.68
CA GLY A 527 9.01 -13.56 -20.66
C GLY A 527 8.53 -13.89 -22.07
N LYS A 528 7.86 -15.01 -22.24
CA LYS A 528 7.31 -15.45 -23.53
C LYS A 528 5.95 -16.09 -23.37
N VAL A 529 4.99 -15.65 -24.18
CA VAL A 529 3.71 -16.33 -24.35
C VAL A 529 3.90 -17.57 -25.24
N ILE A 530 3.64 -18.74 -24.68
CA ILE A 530 3.73 -20.02 -25.42
C ILE A 530 2.43 -20.26 -26.19
N ARG A 531 1.29 -20.12 -25.51
CA ARG A 531 -0.04 -20.35 -26.10
C ARG A 531 -1.13 -19.66 -25.28
N THR A 532 -2.13 -19.12 -25.96
CA THR A 532 -3.41 -18.72 -25.36
C THR A 532 -4.57 -19.37 -26.11
N ALA A 533 -5.64 -19.70 -25.40
CA ALA A 533 -6.91 -20.16 -25.93
C ALA A 533 -8.02 -19.74 -24.95
N PRO A 534 -9.31 -19.76 -25.33
CA PRO A 534 -10.38 -19.41 -24.41
C PRO A 534 -10.30 -20.16 -23.06
N GLY A 535 -10.07 -19.40 -21.98
CA GLY A 535 -9.88 -19.91 -20.62
C GLY A 535 -8.51 -20.53 -20.34
N MET A 536 -7.55 -20.53 -21.28
CA MET A 536 -6.24 -21.16 -21.12
C MET A 536 -5.09 -20.21 -21.45
N ILE A 537 -4.07 -20.24 -20.61
CA ILE A 537 -2.81 -19.49 -20.79
C ILE A 537 -1.63 -20.42 -20.53
N ALA A 538 -0.59 -20.28 -21.36
CA ALA A 538 0.72 -20.89 -21.14
C ALA A 538 1.82 -19.86 -21.45
N VAL A 539 2.73 -19.69 -20.49
CA VAL A 539 3.83 -18.72 -20.53
C VAL A 539 5.11 -19.35 -20.02
N SER A 540 6.24 -18.73 -20.33
CA SER A 540 7.55 -19.10 -19.79
C SER A 540 8.42 -17.89 -19.56
N TRP A 541 9.40 -18.05 -18.66
CA TRP A 541 10.43 -17.06 -18.37
C TRP A 541 11.80 -17.72 -18.43
N ARG A 542 12.69 -17.13 -19.21
CA ARG A 542 14.06 -17.60 -19.36
C ARG A 542 14.97 -16.87 -18.39
N PHE A 543 15.57 -17.62 -17.49
CA PHE A 543 16.60 -17.17 -16.55
C PHE A 543 17.98 -17.64 -17.01
N PRO A 544 19.08 -17.07 -16.50
CA PRO A 544 20.43 -17.55 -16.78
C PRO A 544 20.65 -19.04 -16.43
N THR A 545 19.91 -19.56 -15.46
CA THR A 545 20.06 -20.94 -14.93
C THR A 545 19.01 -21.91 -15.45
N GLY A 546 18.04 -21.47 -16.23
CA GLY A 546 16.99 -22.36 -16.73
C GLY A 546 15.72 -21.64 -17.17
N THR A 547 14.70 -22.40 -17.49
CA THR A 547 13.40 -21.88 -17.93
C THR A 547 12.30 -22.31 -16.98
N LEU A 548 11.62 -21.34 -16.38
CA LEU A 548 10.37 -21.53 -15.66
C LEU A 548 9.22 -21.44 -16.65
N SER A 549 8.26 -22.37 -16.57
CA SER A 549 7.07 -22.38 -17.43
C SER A 549 5.84 -22.68 -16.59
N LEU A 550 4.73 -22.04 -16.90
CA LEU A 550 3.44 -22.37 -16.33
C LEU A 550 2.35 -22.43 -17.42
N ALA A 551 1.38 -23.32 -17.22
CA ALA A 551 0.17 -23.36 -18.00
C ALA A 551 -1.03 -23.61 -17.10
N PHE A 552 -2.12 -22.90 -17.32
CA PHE A 552 -3.34 -23.06 -16.56
C PHE A 552 -4.59 -22.93 -17.42
N ASN A 553 -5.67 -23.52 -16.94
CA ASN A 553 -6.96 -23.56 -17.60
C ASN A 553 -8.07 -23.26 -16.57
N THR A 554 -8.78 -22.15 -16.72
CA THR A 554 -9.98 -21.79 -15.94
C THR A 554 -11.27 -21.94 -16.75
N GLY A 555 -11.15 -22.42 -17.98
CA GLY A 555 -12.27 -22.74 -18.86
C GLY A 555 -13.07 -23.96 -18.37
N ASN A 556 -14.18 -24.24 -19.04
CA ASN A 556 -15.08 -25.36 -18.71
C ASN A 556 -14.80 -26.65 -19.49
N LYS A 557 -13.75 -26.66 -20.33
CA LYS A 557 -13.33 -27.81 -21.12
C LYS A 557 -11.87 -28.11 -20.86
N ALA A 558 -11.52 -29.38 -20.91
CA ALA A 558 -10.13 -29.81 -20.90
C ALA A 558 -9.41 -29.40 -22.19
N VAL A 559 -8.14 -29.06 -22.10
CA VAL A 559 -7.28 -28.67 -23.23
C VAL A 559 -5.95 -29.41 -23.11
N ASP A 560 -5.32 -29.68 -24.29
CA ASP A 560 -4.01 -30.33 -24.28
C ASP A 560 -2.97 -29.46 -23.61
N VAL A 561 -2.11 -30.09 -22.79
CA VAL A 561 -0.96 -29.40 -22.18
C VAL A 561 -0.01 -28.96 -23.29
N PRO A 562 0.33 -27.68 -23.41
CA PRO A 562 1.36 -27.25 -24.35
C PRO A 562 2.71 -27.89 -24.01
N ALA A 563 3.61 -27.96 -24.98
CA ALA A 563 4.96 -28.47 -24.73
C ALA A 563 5.71 -27.56 -23.75
N LEU A 564 5.75 -27.96 -22.49
CA LEU A 564 6.53 -27.30 -21.44
C LEU A 564 7.74 -28.17 -21.12
N ALA A 565 8.93 -27.57 -21.15
CA ALA A 565 10.18 -28.25 -20.83
C ALA A 565 10.36 -28.42 -19.32
N GLY A 566 11.11 -29.46 -18.92
CA GLY A 566 11.58 -29.66 -17.57
C GLY A 566 10.69 -30.49 -16.66
N GLU A 567 11.09 -30.55 -15.39
CA GLU A 567 10.38 -31.29 -14.35
C GLU A 567 9.21 -30.50 -13.79
N THR A 568 8.16 -31.21 -13.34
CA THR A 568 7.00 -30.59 -12.73
C THR A 568 7.34 -30.17 -11.30
N LEU A 569 7.31 -28.86 -11.03
CA LEU A 569 7.44 -28.30 -9.68
C LEU A 569 6.11 -28.35 -8.94
N PHE A 570 5.01 -28.09 -9.65
CA PHE A 570 3.68 -28.03 -9.08
C PHE A 570 2.62 -28.39 -10.12
N SER A 571 1.57 -29.11 -9.70
CA SER A 571 0.34 -29.23 -10.48
C SER A 571 -0.87 -29.34 -9.54
N TRP A 572 -1.98 -28.74 -9.97
CA TRP A 572 -3.23 -28.80 -9.21
C TRP A 572 -4.46 -28.63 -10.14
N PRO A 573 -5.46 -29.55 -10.08
CA PRO A 573 -5.26 -30.92 -9.64
C PRO A 573 -4.15 -31.61 -10.46
N GLU A 574 -3.85 -32.87 -10.22
CA GLU A 574 -2.80 -33.56 -10.98
C GLU A 574 -3.02 -33.44 -12.49
N VAL A 575 -2.01 -32.97 -13.22
CA VAL A 575 -2.03 -32.70 -14.66
C VAL A 575 -1.03 -33.62 -15.36
N ASN A 576 -1.51 -34.41 -16.31
CA ASN A 576 -0.68 -35.29 -17.14
C ASN A 576 -0.55 -34.73 -18.57
N GLU A 577 -1.31 -35.27 -19.52
CA GLU A 577 -1.30 -34.82 -20.93
C GLU A 577 -2.33 -33.73 -21.25
N VAL A 578 -3.31 -33.57 -20.34
CA VAL A 578 -4.45 -32.66 -20.50
C VAL A 578 -4.56 -31.76 -19.29
N LEU A 579 -4.83 -30.49 -19.50
CA LEU A 579 -5.20 -29.50 -18.48
C LEU A 579 -6.73 -29.57 -18.26
N PRO A 580 -7.20 -30.17 -17.18
CA PRO A 580 -8.63 -30.16 -16.86
C PRO A 580 -9.15 -28.72 -16.62
N PRO A 581 -10.48 -28.52 -16.56
CA PRO A 581 -11.04 -27.29 -16.03
C PRO A 581 -10.47 -26.96 -14.64
N ASN A 582 -10.18 -25.68 -14.41
CA ASN A 582 -9.61 -25.17 -13.16
C ASN A 582 -8.33 -25.92 -12.74
N SER A 583 -7.34 -25.94 -13.60
CA SER A 583 -6.06 -26.61 -13.36
C SER A 583 -4.87 -25.74 -13.70
N ILE A 584 -3.74 -26.05 -13.09
CA ILE A 584 -2.45 -25.40 -13.33
C ILE A 584 -1.31 -26.41 -13.25
N VAL A 585 -0.30 -26.24 -14.11
CA VAL A 585 0.97 -26.96 -14.04
C VAL A 585 2.13 -25.97 -14.16
N VAL A 586 3.13 -26.13 -13.32
CA VAL A 586 4.37 -25.33 -13.33
C VAL A 586 5.55 -26.28 -13.48
N ARG A 587 6.45 -25.97 -14.42
CA ARG A 587 7.66 -26.76 -14.69
C ARG A 587 8.91 -25.91 -14.70
N PHE A 588 10.02 -26.53 -14.36
CA PHE A 588 11.34 -25.92 -14.45
C PHE A 588 12.29 -26.83 -15.23
N ALA A 589 12.95 -26.27 -16.22
CA ALA A 589 14.01 -26.92 -16.96
C ALA A 589 15.34 -26.28 -16.65
N ASP A 590 16.25 -27.06 -16.03
CA ASP A 590 17.64 -26.64 -15.87
C ASP A 590 18.31 -26.51 -17.25
N GLY A 591 19.18 -25.53 -17.40
CA GLY A 591 19.94 -25.36 -18.64
C GLY A 591 20.64 -24.01 -18.67
N GLU A 592 21.91 -24.01 -19.06
CA GLU A 592 22.59 -22.78 -19.40
C GLU A 592 21.92 -22.14 -20.61
N ALA A 593 21.61 -20.86 -20.53
CA ALA A 593 21.25 -20.07 -21.69
C ALA A 593 22.45 -20.10 -22.66
N SER A 594 22.39 -20.88 -23.74
CA SER A 594 23.30 -20.64 -24.86
C SER A 594 23.02 -19.22 -25.34
N LEU A 595 23.96 -18.33 -25.09
CA LEU A 595 23.99 -16.96 -25.57
C LEU A 595 23.95 -16.92 -27.10
#